data_ead03974545755563d84a3ff31260342
#
_entry.id   ead03974545755563d84a3ff31260342
#
_cell.length_a   1.000
_cell.length_b   1.000
_cell.length_c   1.000
_cell.angle_alpha   90.00
_cell.angle_beta   90.00
_cell.angle_gamma   90.00
#
_symmetry.space_group_name_H-M   'P 1'
#
loop_
_entity.id
_entity.type
_entity.pdbx_description
1 polymer ?
#
loop_
_entity_poly.entity_id
_entity_poly.type
_entity_poly.pdbx_seq_one_letter_code
_entity_poly.pdbx_strand_id
1 'polypeptide(L)'
;MKKALAILLVTLSSQAAFAFNGDVNGDGSVTSVDVTCLYNYLLSGDTSNLVHGDVNEDGNITSADITVVYNILLGTPSETHDYVDLGLPSGTLWATTNVGADTPEECGYYFAWGETEQKDDYDWDTYQWSNGTRYNVLTKYCNKSNYGYNGFVDNLTELEPEDDAATANWGSDWRMPSLEQANELITECTWQWTTSNGVNGQLLTSKHNGATLFLPAAGYYFGTQIYSVGNIAYYWTRDVYATRCYYARYFWFHSSGTYETNYGDRNTGYTVRPVRAQ
;
A
#
# COMPACT_ATOMS: atom_id res chain seq x y z
N MET A 1 -65.40 -31.44 -8.53
CA MET A 1 -64.69 -30.32 -9.22
C MET A 1 -63.66 -29.78 -8.28
N LYS A 2 -62.41 -30.21 -8.43
CA LYS A 2 -61.26 -29.72 -7.65
C LYS A 2 -60.52 -28.65 -8.50
N LYS A 3 -60.55 -27.40 -8.04
CA LYS A 3 -59.77 -26.31 -8.68
C LYS A 3 -58.32 -26.43 -8.22
N ALA A 4 -57.42 -26.71 -9.14
CA ALA A 4 -55.99 -26.64 -8.91
C ALA A 4 -55.55 -25.17 -8.93
N LEU A 5 -54.98 -24.69 -7.84
CA LEU A 5 -54.36 -23.38 -7.73
C LEU A 5 -52.88 -23.50 -8.21
N ALA A 6 -52.60 -22.97 -9.39
CA ALA A 6 -51.23 -22.89 -9.87
C ALA A 6 -50.54 -21.73 -9.14
N ILE A 7 -49.58 -22.05 -8.29
CA ILE A 7 -48.68 -21.09 -7.67
C ILE A 7 -47.58 -20.82 -8.69
N LEU A 8 -47.59 -19.63 -9.30
CA LEU A 8 -46.50 -19.11 -10.14
C LEU A 8 -45.35 -18.70 -9.22
N LEU A 9 -44.33 -19.55 -9.11
CA LEU A 9 -43.08 -19.21 -8.45
C LEU A 9 -42.31 -18.23 -9.36
N VAL A 10 -42.41 -16.95 -9.07
CA VAL A 10 -41.50 -15.96 -9.65
C VAL A 10 -40.16 -16.10 -8.92
N THR A 11 -39.24 -16.85 -9.51
CA THR A 11 -37.82 -16.80 -9.09
C THR A 11 -37.28 -15.44 -9.51
N LEU A 12 -37.25 -14.49 -8.57
CA LEU A 12 -36.33 -13.35 -8.70
C LEU A 12 -34.93 -13.93 -8.65
N SER A 13 -34.32 -14.12 -9.82
CA SER A 13 -32.87 -14.20 -9.90
C SER A 13 -32.35 -12.83 -9.48
N SER A 14 -31.81 -12.75 -8.25
CA SER A 14 -30.86 -11.67 -7.90
C SER A 14 -29.66 -11.83 -8.82
N GLN A 15 -29.70 -11.23 -10.00
CA GLN A 15 -28.47 -10.92 -10.72
C GLN A 15 -27.74 -9.94 -9.80
N ALA A 16 -26.67 -10.43 -9.21
CA ALA A 16 -25.75 -9.61 -8.46
C ALA A 16 -25.35 -8.43 -9.36
N ALA A 17 -25.45 -7.23 -8.79
CA ALA A 17 -24.95 -6.01 -9.40
C ALA A 17 -23.39 -6.07 -9.42
N PHE A 18 -22.84 -6.91 -10.31
CA PHE A 18 -21.42 -7.06 -10.58
C PHE A 18 -21.10 -6.52 -11.96
N ALA A 19 -21.72 -5.44 -12.41
CA ALA A 19 -21.67 -5.27 -13.85
C ALA A 19 -21.26 -3.93 -14.41
N PHE A 20 -20.90 -2.95 -13.62
CA PHE A 20 -20.58 -1.65 -14.22
C PHE A 20 -19.20 -1.08 -13.92
N ASN A 21 -18.42 -1.73 -13.08
CA ASN A 21 -17.07 -1.29 -12.81
C ASN A 21 -16.17 -1.62 -14.00
N GLY A 22 -15.76 -0.60 -14.76
CA GLY A 22 -14.89 -0.72 -15.93
C GLY A 22 -15.58 -0.70 -17.30
N ASP A 23 -16.89 -0.88 -17.40
CA ASP A 23 -17.67 -0.70 -18.64
C ASP A 23 -17.99 0.79 -18.82
N VAL A 24 -17.00 1.52 -19.34
CA VAL A 24 -17.03 2.97 -19.47
C VAL A 24 -18.01 3.43 -20.55
N ASN A 25 -18.14 2.65 -21.63
CA ASN A 25 -18.99 2.98 -22.78
C ASN A 25 -20.43 2.44 -22.65
N GLY A 26 -20.71 1.58 -21.67
CA GLY A 26 -22.05 1.02 -21.41
C GLY A 26 -22.47 -0.05 -22.41
N ASP A 27 -21.53 -0.75 -23.08
CA ASP A 27 -21.83 -1.79 -24.06
C ASP A 27 -22.02 -3.19 -23.42
N GLY A 28 -21.81 -3.30 -22.11
CA GLY A 28 -21.96 -4.54 -21.33
C GLY A 28 -20.69 -5.38 -21.27
N SER A 29 -19.55 -4.86 -21.74
CA SER A 29 -18.26 -5.57 -21.74
C SER A 29 -17.13 -4.63 -21.35
N VAL A 30 -16.20 -5.08 -20.51
CA VAL A 30 -14.98 -4.32 -20.22
C VAL A 30 -13.89 -4.72 -21.20
N THR A 31 -13.44 -3.79 -22.04
CA THR A 31 -12.49 -4.02 -23.13
C THR A 31 -11.48 -2.86 -23.25
N SER A 32 -10.52 -2.96 -24.15
CA SER A 32 -9.62 -1.84 -24.49
C SER A 32 -10.37 -0.63 -25.09
N VAL A 33 -11.62 -0.79 -25.52
CA VAL A 33 -12.45 0.31 -25.99
C VAL A 33 -12.79 1.26 -24.84
N ASP A 34 -13.05 0.73 -23.64
CA ASP A 34 -13.33 1.52 -22.43
C ASP A 34 -12.16 2.40 -22.04
N VAL A 35 -10.96 1.83 -22.09
CA VAL A 35 -9.71 2.60 -21.92
C VAL A 35 -9.62 3.73 -22.94
N THR A 36 -9.97 3.46 -24.21
CA THR A 36 -9.93 4.47 -25.27
C THR A 36 -10.96 5.58 -25.03
N CYS A 37 -12.14 5.26 -24.50
CA CYS A 37 -13.15 6.27 -24.13
C CYS A 37 -12.64 7.21 -23.06
N LEU A 38 -11.99 6.70 -22.00
CA LEU A 38 -11.38 7.53 -20.96
C LEU A 38 -10.24 8.40 -21.52
N TYR A 39 -9.35 7.85 -22.35
CA TYR A 39 -8.31 8.65 -23.00
C TYR A 39 -8.88 9.79 -23.85
N ASN A 40 -9.90 9.51 -24.66
CA ASN A 40 -10.54 10.54 -25.49
C ASN A 40 -11.16 11.64 -24.63
N TYR A 41 -11.81 11.28 -23.53
CA TYR A 41 -12.33 12.25 -22.58
C TYR A 41 -11.21 13.11 -21.97
N LEU A 42 -10.15 12.52 -21.47
CA LEU A 42 -9.05 13.25 -20.81
C LEU A 42 -8.26 14.14 -21.79
N LEU A 43 -8.15 13.74 -23.06
CA LEU A 43 -7.41 14.49 -24.07
C LEU A 43 -8.21 15.61 -24.73
N SER A 44 -9.52 15.41 -24.93
CA SER A 44 -10.34 16.30 -25.75
C SER A 44 -11.67 16.73 -25.12
N GLY A 45 -12.02 16.16 -23.97
CA GLY A 45 -13.33 16.35 -23.35
C GLY A 45 -14.47 15.61 -24.09
N ASP A 46 -14.14 14.61 -24.92
CA ASP A 46 -15.15 13.86 -25.68
C ASP A 46 -15.96 12.94 -24.77
N THR A 47 -17.25 13.22 -24.63
CA THR A 47 -18.21 12.46 -23.84
C THR A 47 -19.11 11.55 -24.67
N SER A 48 -18.90 11.44 -25.98
CA SER A 48 -19.83 10.76 -26.90
C SER A 48 -20.02 9.26 -26.60
N ASN A 49 -19.03 8.62 -25.97
CA ASN A 49 -19.05 7.22 -25.55
C ASN A 49 -18.69 7.06 -24.06
N LEU A 50 -19.00 8.06 -23.24
CA LEU A 50 -18.68 8.05 -21.82
C LEU A 50 -19.97 7.93 -21.00
N VAL A 51 -20.27 6.74 -20.52
CA VAL A 51 -21.45 6.44 -19.70
C VAL A 51 -21.09 6.33 -18.23
N HIS A 52 -19.97 5.67 -17.92
CA HIS A 52 -19.45 5.42 -16.58
C HIS A 52 -17.96 5.74 -16.50
N GLY A 53 -17.58 7.02 -16.55
CA GLY A 53 -16.17 7.42 -16.62
C GLY A 53 -15.45 7.47 -15.29
N ASP A 54 -16.14 7.74 -14.18
CA ASP A 54 -15.59 7.70 -12.81
C ASP A 54 -15.67 6.25 -12.31
N VAL A 55 -14.65 5.47 -12.68
CA VAL A 55 -14.64 4.02 -12.45
C VAL A 55 -14.22 3.67 -11.02
N ASN A 56 -13.44 4.55 -10.38
CA ASN A 56 -12.98 4.39 -8.99
C ASN A 56 -13.89 5.07 -7.97
N GLU A 57 -14.97 5.75 -8.43
CA GLU A 57 -15.98 6.43 -7.61
C GLU A 57 -15.41 7.55 -6.70
N ASP A 58 -14.29 8.19 -7.10
CA ASP A 58 -13.68 9.28 -6.33
C ASP A 58 -14.30 10.67 -6.61
N GLY A 59 -15.27 10.73 -7.53
CA GLY A 59 -15.97 11.95 -7.95
C GLY A 59 -15.31 12.71 -9.09
N ASN A 60 -14.20 12.19 -9.64
CA ASN A 60 -13.48 12.81 -10.75
C ASN A 60 -13.14 11.76 -11.82
N ILE A 61 -13.08 12.17 -13.08
CA ILE A 61 -12.59 11.31 -14.16
C ILE A 61 -11.16 11.71 -14.48
N THR A 62 -10.22 10.81 -14.17
CA THR A 62 -8.77 11.04 -14.25
C THR A 62 -8.04 9.84 -14.87
N SER A 63 -6.72 9.89 -14.93
CA SER A 63 -5.91 8.73 -15.32
C SER A 63 -5.98 7.57 -14.33
N ALA A 64 -6.45 7.80 -13.08
CA ALA A 64 -6.68 6.75 -12.11
C ALA A 64 -7.77 5.77 -12.59
N ASP A 65 -8.83 6.27 -13.24
CA ASP A 65 -9.90 5.44 -13.79
C ASP A 65 -9.40 4.54 -14.92
N ILE A 66 -8.50 5.05 -15.75
CA ILE A 66 -7.81 4.24 -16.78
C ILE A 66 -7.07 3.07 -16.14
N THR A 67 -6.39 3.31 -15.02
CA THR A 67 -5.65 2.27 -14.29
C THR A 67 -6.60 1.20 -13.77
N VAL A 68 -7.77 1.57 -13.23
CA VAL A 68 -8.78 0.60 -12.77
C VAL A 68 -9.26 -0.27 -13.93
N VAL A 69 -9.59 0.33 -15.08
CA VAL A 69 -10.01 -0.45 -16.26
C VAL A 69 -8.91 -1.39 -16.75
N TYR A 70 -7.65 -0.96 -16.76
CA TYR A 70 -6.53 -1.85 -17.08
C TYR A 70 -6.41 -3.01 -16.12
N ASN A 71 -6.53 -2.78 -14.81
CA ASN A 71 -6.48 -3.84 -13.82
C ASN A 71 -7.59 -4.87 -14.03
N ILE A 72 -8.80 -4.44 -14.38
CA ILE A 72 -9.91 -5.33 -14.71
C ILE A 72 -9.58 -6.15 -15.97
N LEU A 73 -9.05 -5.53 -17.02
CA LEU A 73 -8.70 -6.17 -18.28
C LEU A 73 -7.57 -7.20 -18.13
N LEU A 74 -6.62 -6.91 -17.26
CA LEU A 74 -5.50 -7.81 -16.97
C LEU A 74 -5.90 -8.96 -16.03
N GLY A 75 -7.15 -8.93 -15.53
CA GLY A 75 -7.63 -9.93 -14.58
C GLY A 75 -6.96 -9.82 -13.21
N THR A 76 -6.35 -8.65 -12.93
CA THR A 76 -5.94 -8.33 -11.56
C THR A 76 -7.21 -7.99 -10.80
N PRO A 77 -7.64 -8.77 -9.80
CA PRO A 77 -8.76 -8.38 -8.95
C PRO A 77 -8.42 -7.02 -8.34
N SER A 78 -9.41 -6.13 -8.24
CA SER A 78 -9.37 -5.10 -7.19
C SER A 78 -9.36 -5.87 -5.88
N GLU A 79 -8.19 -6.22 -5.40
CA GLU A 79 -8.07 -6.91 -4.12
C GLU A 79 -8.58 -5.94 -3.06
N THR A 80 -9.76 -6.25 -2.50
CA THR A 80 -10.25 -5.56 -1.31
C THR A 80 -9.38 -6.03 -0.15
N HIS A 81 -8.31 -5.29 0.12
CA HIS A 81 -7.47 -5.60 1.27
C HIS A 81 -8.21 -5.25 2.56
N ASP A 82 -8.22 -6.19 3.49
CA ASP A 82 -8.86 -6.02 4.78
C ASP A 82 -8.10 -4.98 5.63
N TYR A 83 -8.87 -4.22 6.39
CA TYR A 83 -8.33 -3.22 7.32
C TYR A 83 -9.00 -3.30 8.69
N VAL A 84 -8.36 -2.71 9.68
CA VAL A 84 -8.90 -2.52 11.02
C VAL A 84 -8.99 -1.02 11.32
N ASP A 85 -10.16 -0.61 11.83
CA ASP A 85 -10.35 0.69 12.47
C ASP A 85 -9.95 0.57 13.94
N LEU A 86 -8.80 1.14 14.28
CA LEU A 86 -8.30 1.21 15.65
C LEU A 86 -8.89 2.41 16.43
N GLY A 87 -9.78 3.19 15.82
CA GLY A 87 -10.36 4.39 16.43
C GLY A 87 -9.31 5.45 16.76
N LEU A 88 -8.22 5.52 15.98
CA LEU A 88 -7.14 6.48 16.19
C LEU A 88 -7.61 7.91 15.91
N PRO A 89 -7.04 8.92 16.60
CA PRO A 89 -7.44 10.31 16.42
C PRO A 89 -7.36 10.83 14.98
N SER A 90 -6.43 10.32 14.18
CA SER A 90 -6.30 10.67 12.75
C SER A 90 -7.39 10.07 11.86
N GLY A 91 -8.14 9.07 12.34
CA GLY A 91 -9.05 8.28 11.52
C GLY A 91 -8.34 7.29 10.59
N THR A 92 -7.03 7.07 10.76
CA THR A 92 -6.26 6.15 9.93
C THR A 92 -6.75 4.71 10.08
N LEU A 93 -7.04 4.06 8.96
CA LEU A 93 -7.33 2.63 8.88
C LEU A 93 -6.05 1.88 8.54
N TRP A 94 -5.74 0.82 9.29
CA TRP A 94 -4.52 0.02 9.11
C TRP A 94 -4.86 -1.30 8.41
N ALA A 95 -4.11 -1.64 7.38
CA ALA A 95 -4.24 -2.94 6.73
C ALA A 95 -4.01 -4.08 7.73
N THR A 96 -4.73 -5.19 7.57
CA THR A 96 -4.54 -6.37 8.43
C THR A 96 -3.33 -7.19 8.04
N THR A 97 -2.84 -7.06 6.79
CA THR A 97 -1.69 -7.79 6.24
C THR A 97 -0.60 -6.83 5.74
N ASN A 98 0.61 -7.32 5.57
CA ASN A 98 1.69 -6.60 4.87
C ASN A 98 1.49 -6.67 3.36
N VAL A 99 2.09 -5.77 2.59
CA VAL A 99 2.13 -5.89 1.12
C VAL A 99 2.76 -7.25 0.76
N GLY A 100 2.08 -8.00 -0.12
CA GLY A 100 2.51 -9.33 -0.56
C GLY A 100 2.27 -10.46 0.45
N ALA A 101 1.41 -10.24 1.46
CA ALA A 101 0.98 -11.24 2.43
C ALA A 101 -0.52 -11.51 2.30
N ASP A 102 -0.92 -12.78 2.39
CA ASP A 102 -2.32 -13.23 2.37
C ASP A 102 -2.92 -13.29 3.79
N THR A 103 -2.06 -13.46 4.81
CA THR A 103 -2.49 -13.56 6.22
C THR A 103 -1.72 -12.56 7.10
N PRO A 104 -2.28 -12.15 8.26
CA PRO A 104 -1.62 -11.22 9.18
C PRO A 104 -0.26 -11.70 9.70
N GLU A 105 -0.02 -13.01 9.71
CA GLU A 105 1.20 -13.64 10.21
C GLU A 105 2.33 -13.69 9.16
N GLU A 106 2.01 -13.57 7.88
CA GLU A 106 3.02 -13.57 6.82
C GLU A 106 3.81 -12.27 6.80
N CYS A 107 5.11 -12.40 6.56
CA CYS A 107 6.00 -11.23 6.51
C CYS A 107 5.73 -10.34 5.30
N GLY A 108 5.17 -10.91 4.21
CA GLY A 108 4.99 -10.21 2.93
C GLY A 108 6.32 -9.91 2.24
N TYR A 109 6.27 -8.92 1.37
CA TYR A 109 7.41 -8.47 0.58
C TYR A 109 8.29 -7.49 1.35
N TYR A 110 9.56 -7.42 0.91
CA TYR A 110 10.52 -6.46 1.43
C TYR A 110 10.85 -5.46 0.32
N PHE A 111 10.93 -4.19 0.68
CA PHE A 111 11.18 -3.10 -0.27
C PHE A 111 12.35 -2.26 0.23
N ALA A 112 13.23 -1.86 -0.68
CA ALA A 112 14.05 -0.70 -0.42
C ALA A 112 13.17 0.56 -0.48
N TRP A 113 13.47 1.57 0.30
CA TRP A 113 12.59 2.73 0.43
C TRP A 113 12.42 3.51 -0.89
N GLY A 114 11.19 3.68 -1.34
CA GLY A 114 10.87 4.30 -2.63
C GLY A 114 11.00 3.36 -3.83
N GLU A 115 11.14 2.05 -3.59
CA GLU A 115 11.01 1.02 -4.61
C GLU A 115 9.70 0.25 -4.41
N THR A 116 9.08 -0.19 -5.49
CA THR A 116 7.74 -0.78 -5.50
C THR A 116 7.74 -2.26 -5.79
N GLU A 117 8.91 -2.84 -6.07
CA GLU A 117 9.12 -4.27 -6.32
C GLU A 117 10.17 -4.85 -5.38
N GLN A 118 10.06 -6.17 -5.12
CA GLN A 118 11.09 -6.92 -4.42
C GLN A 118 12.33 -7.08 -5.30
N LYS A 119 13.47 -7.32 -4.67
CA LYS A 119 14.73 -7.64 -5.34
C LYS A 119 15.56 -8.63 -4.54
N ASP A 120 16.58 -9.22 -5.17
CA ASP A 120 17.45 -10.22 -4.54
C ASP A 120 18.60 -9.59 -3.76
N ASP A 121 18.94 -8.32 -4.03
CA ASP A 121 20.06 -7.63 -3.42
C ASP A 121 19.68 -6.21 -2.99
N TYR A 122 19.78 -5.97 -1.69
CA TYR A 122 19.47 -4.69 -1.02
C TYR A 122 20.73 -3.94 -0.69
N ASP A 123 21.49 -3.56 -1.73
CA ASP A 123 22.70 -2.73 -1.61
C ASP A 123 22.56 -1.42 -2.40
N TRP A 124 23.47 -0.48 -2.19
CA TRP A 124 23.45 0.84 -2.82
C TRP A 124 23.63 0.80 -4.34
N ASP A 125 24.31 -0.18 -4.89
CA ASP A 125 24.52 -0.34 -6.33
C ASP A 125 23.30 -0.90 -7.07
N THR A 126 22.39 -1.54 -6.34
CA THR A 126 21.10 -2.00 -6.84
C THR A 126 19.95 -1.07 -6.50
N TYR A 127 20.20 -0.01 -5.68
CA TYR A 127 19.17 0.90 -5.24
C TYR A 127 18.76 1.87 -6.37
N GLN A 128 17.47 1.87 -6.75
CA GLN A 128 16.93 2.63 -7.90
C GLN A 128 17.27 4.12 -7.87
N TRP A 129 17.24 4.73 -6.69
CA TRP A 129 17.45 6.17 -6.50
C TRP A 129 18.91 6.52 -6.16
N SER A 130 19.86 5.66 -6.54
CA SER A 130 21.29 5.87 -6.42
C SER A 130 21.98 5.73 -7.79
N ASN A 131 22.92 6.60 -8.09
CA ASN A 131 23.77 6.49 -9.28
C ASN A 131 25.14 5.92 -8.90
N GLY A 132 25.17 4.70 -8.35
CA GLY A 132 26.39 4.01 -7.97
C GLY A 132 26.32 3.33 -6.60
N THR A 133 27.45 2.93 -6.08
CA THR A 133 27.61 2.03 -4.92
C THR A 133 27.60 2.73 -3.56
N ARG A 134 27.13 3.99 -3.47
CA ARG A 134 27.25 4.80 -2.25
C ARG A 134 26.00 5.62 -1.95
N TYR A 135 25.78 5.92 -0.68
CA TYR A 135 24.68 6.73 -0.15
C TYR A 135 24.68 8.20 -0.60
N ASN A 136 25.76 8.71 -1.20
CA ASN A 136 25.96 10.13 -1.54
C ASN A 136 25.90 10.43 -3.03
N VAL A 137 25.17 9.63 -3.78
CA VAL A 137 24.94 9.80 -5.23
C VAL A 137 23.46 9.64 -5.57
N LEU A 138 22.59 10.20 -4.72
CA LEU A 138 21.14 10.08 -4.86
C LEU A 138 20.60 10.88 -6.05
N THR A 139 19.57 10.33 -6.69
CA THR A 139 18.91 10.90 -7.88
C THR A 139 17.47 11.34 -7.62
N LYS A 140 16.88 10.98 -6.46
CA LYS A 140 15.55 11.41 -6.04
C LYS A 140 15.45 11.47 -4.50
N TYR A 141 14.53 12.29 -3.98
CA TYR A 141 14.28 12.50 -2.54
C TYR A 141 15.52 12.99 -1.78
N CYS A 142 16.20 13.98 -2.34
CA CYS A 142 17.42 14.50 -1.76
C CYS A 142 17.38 16.02 -1.58
N ASN A 143 17.34 16.49 -0.35
CA ASN A 143 17.35 17.90 0.01
C ASN A 143 18.74 18.46 0.34
N LYS A 144 19.81 17.71 0.08
CA LYS A 144 21.19 18.08 0.40
C LYS A 144 22.11 17.75 -0.77
N SER A 145 22.71 18.77 -1.37
CA SER A 145 23.57 18.62 -2.55
C SER A 145 24.81 17.73 -2.34
N ASN A 146 25.29 17.59 -1.10
CA ASN A 146 26.40 16.70 -0.77
C ASN A 146 26.03 15.21 -0.75
N TYR A 147 24.73 14.86 -0.81
CA TYR A 147 24.24 13.50 -0.95
C TYR A 147 23.62 13.23 -2.33
N GLY A 148 23.35 14.27 -3.11
CA GLY A 148 22.81 14.15 -4.46
C GLY A 148 23.90 13.95 -5.51
N TYR A 149 23.60 13.10 -6.52
CA TYR A 149 24.47 12.88 -7.67
C TYR A 149 24.73 14.20 -8.43
N ASN A 150 25.99 14.55 -8.60
CA ASN A 150 26.40 15.83 -9.19
C ASN A 150 25.76 17.08 -8.54
N GLY A 151 25.47 17.01 -7.24
CA GLY A 151 24.86 18.11 -6.50
C GLY A 151 23.35 18.20 -6.64
N PHE A 152 22.68 17.15 -7.11
CA PHE A 152 21.22 17.08 -7.25
C PHE A 152 20.48 17.38 -5.95
N VAL A 153 19.35 18.11 -6.08
CA VAL A 153 18.41 18.43 -4.98
C VAL A 153 17.00 18.57 -5.56
N ASP A 154 16.00 17.90 -4.97
CA ASP A 154 14.58 18.00 -5.35
C ASP A 154 13.65 18.52 -4.25
N ASN A 155 14.09 18.52 -2.99
CA ASN A 155 13.33 18.89 -1.80
C ASN A 155 12.06 18.05 -1.50
N LEU A 156 11.91 16.90 -2.14
CA LEU A 156 10.86 15.95 -1.78
C LEU A 156 11.13 15.35 -0.40
N THR A 157 10.14 15.37 0.49
CA THR A 157 10.27 14.94 1.88
C THR A 157 9.49 13.68 2.22
N GLU A 158 8.62 13.26 1.32
CA GLU A 158 7.84 12.02 1.39
C GLU A 158 7.73 11.39 0.01
N LEU A 159 7.38 10.09 -0.05
CA LEU A 159 7.20 9.37 -1.30
C LEU A 159 6.05 9.95 -2.12
N GLU A 160 6.31 10.11 -3.41
CA GLU A 160 5.26 10.29 -4.42
C GLU A 160 4.48 8.97 -4.59
N PRO A 161 3.21 9.00 -5.02
CA PRO A 161 2.38 7.79 -5.12
C PRO A 161 3.00 6.67 -5.97
N GLU A 162 3.69 7.01 -7.05
CA GLU A 162 4.34 6.06 -7.95
C GLU A 162 5.52 5.32 -7.33
N ASP A 163 6.12 5.85 -6.25
CA ASP A 163 7.25 5.26 -5.54
C ASP A 163 6.83 4.67 -4.18
N ASP A 164 5.55 4.76 -3.84
CA ASP A 164 4.99 4.20 -2.62
C ASP A 164 4.60 2.74 -2.86
N ALA A 165 5.28 1.80 -2.20
CA ALA A 165 5.06 0.37 -2.40
C ALA A 165 3.62 -0.07 -2.09
N ALA A 166 2.94 0.56 -1.13
CA ALA A 166 1.54 0.26 -0.86
C ALA A 166 0.64 0.74 -1.99
N THR A 167 0.82 1.98 -2.47
CA THR A 167 0.05 2.54 -3.58
C THR A 167 0.27 1.75 -4.86
N ALA A 168 1.52 1.42 -5.19
CA ALA A 168 1.86 0.71 -6.42
C ALA A 168 1.31 -0.72 -6.47
N ASN A 169 1.27 -1.42 -5.32
CA ASN A 169 0.81 -2.81 -5.25
C ASN A 169 -0.69 -2.95 -4.98
N TRP A 170 -1.31 -1.99 -4.23
CA TRP A 170 -2.70 -2.11 -3.75
C TRP A 170 -3.64 -1.02 -4.27
N GLY A 171 -3.12 -0.07 -5.07
CA GLY A 171 -3.90 1.02 -5.65
C GLY A 171 -3.93 2.28 -4.79
N SER A 172 -4.53 3.33 -5.34
CA SER A 172 -4.46 4.71 -4.82
C SER A 172 -5.11 4.94 -3.45
N ASP A 173 -5.98 4.03 -3.03
CA ASP A 173 -6.60 4.07 -1.69
C ASP A 173 -5.61 3.77 -0.56
N TRP A 174 -4.51 3.13 -0.89
CA TRP A 174 -3.51 2.65 0.05
C TRP A 174 -2.20 3.41 -0.07
N ARG A 175 -1.57 3.65 1.07
CA ARG A 175 -0.25 4.29 1.14
C ARG A 175 0.59 3.67 2.25
N MET A 176 1.89 3.83 2.18
CA MET A 176 2.75 3.63 3.34
C MET A 176 2.37 4.64 4.44
N PRO A 177 2.41 4.26 5.72
CA PRO A 177 2.09 5.17 6.81
C PRO A 177 3.05 6.36 6.85
N SER A 178 2.59 7.53 7.29
CA SER A 178 3.49 8.61 7.66
C SER A 178 4.18 8.35 9.00
N LEU A 179 5.23 9.13 9.28
CA LEU A 179 5.89 9.12 10.58
C LEU A 179 4.91 9.47 11.72
N GLU A 180 3.99 10.43 11.48
CA GLU A 180 2.96 10.79 12.44
C GLU A 180 2.00 9.63 12.70
N GLN A 181 1.54 8.94 11.66
CA GLN A 181 0.66 7.77 11.79
C GLN A 181 1.36 6.61 12.51
N ALA A 182 2.65 6.39 12.26
CA ALA A 182 3.45 5.41 13.00
C ALA A 182 3.61 5.78 14.48
N ASN A 183 3.86 7.05 14.80
CA ASN A 183 3.94 7.53 16.18
C ASN A 183 2.58 7.43 16.89
N GLU A 184 1.48 7.74 16.19
CA GLU A 184 0.14 7.58 16.73
C GLU A 184 -0.15 6.11 17.07
N LEU A 185 0.18 5.17 16.18
CA LEU A 185 0.05 3.75 16.43
C LEU A 185 0.82 3.32 17.70
N ILE A 186 2.03 3.86 17.88
CA ILE A 186 2.89 3.59 19.05
C ILE A 186 2.27 4.16 20.33
N THR A 187 1.71 5.37 20.30
CA THR A 187 1.20 6.04 21.50
C THR A 187 -0.20 5.62 21.87
N GLU A 188 -1.04 5.30 20.89
CA GLU A 188 -2.47 5.05 21.09
C GLU A 188 -2.84 3.56 21.21
N CYS A 189 -1.87 2.66 21.04
CA CYS A 189 -2.05 1.22 21.27
C CYS A 189 -1.19 0.72 22.43
N THR A 190 -1.62 -0.38 23.03
CA THR A 190 -0.77 -1.22 23.88
C THR A 190 -0.12 -2.29 23.00
N TRP A 191 1.15 -2.61 23.27
CA TRP A 191 1.95 -3.53 22.47
C TRP A 191 2.28 -4.75 23.32
N GLN A 192 1.97 -5.93 22.83
CA GLN A 192 2.24 -7.19 23.51
C GLN A 192 2.97 -8.14 22.58
N TRP A 193 4.21 -8.53 22.95
CA TRP A 193 4.91 -9.59 22.24
C TRP A 193 4.16 -10.92 22.39
N THR A 194 3.88 -11.58 21.27
CA THR A 194 3.12 -12.84 21.25
C THR A 194 3.50 -13.68 20.03
N THR A 195 2.89 -14.87 19.96
CA THR A 195 2.97 -15.77 18.81
C THR A 195 1.54 -15.98 18.30
N SER A 196 1.30 -15.71 17.00
CA SER A 196 0.05 -15.99 16.31
C SER A 196 0.32 -17.03 15.22
N ASN A 197 -0.42 -18.13 15.19
CA ASN A 197 -0.25 -19.23 14.22
C ASN A 197 1.21 -19.71 14.04
N GLY A 198 2.01 -19.68 15.12
CA GLY A 198 3.41 -20.08 15.08
C GLY A 198 4.40 -18.97 14.68
N VAL A 199 3.92 -17.77 14.35
CA VAL A 199 4.74 -16.62 13.98
C VAL A 199 4.82 -15.63 15.13
N ASN A 200 6.05 -15.27 15.52
CA ASN A 200 6.28 -14.25 16.53
C ASN A 200 6.02 -12.85 16.00
N GLY A 201 5.52 -11.96 16.85
CA GLY A 201 5.23 -10.59 16.50
C GLY A 201 4.69 -9.77 17.66
N GLN A 202 4.15 -8.62 17.35
CA GLN A 202 3.44 -7.75 18.29
C GLN A 202 1.94 -7.77 18.02
N LEU A 203 1.15 -8.04 19.05
CA LEU A 203 -0.27 -7.77 19.06
C LEU A 203 -0.49 -6.37 19.64
N LEU A 204 -0.98 -5.49 18.81
CA LEU A 204 -1.37 -4.14 19.20
C LEU A 204 -2.85 -4.17 19.59
N THR A 205 -3.21 -3.49 20.69
CA THR A 205 -4.60 -3.29 21.09
C THR A 205 -4.84 -1.81 21.26
N SER A 206 -5.80 -1.28 20.52
CA SER A 206 -6.21 0.12 20.61
C SER A 206 -6.70 0.47 22.01
N LYS A 207 -6.26 1.61 22.53
CA LYS A 207 -6.75 2.20 23.79
C LYS A 207 -8.11 2.87 23.64
N HIS A 208 -8.59 3.08 22.40
CA HIS A 208 -9.84 3.78 22.09
C HIS A 208 -11.04 2.84 21.98
N ASN A 209 -10.89 1.76 21.23
CA ASN A 209 -12.01 0.85 20.94
C ASN A 209 -11.73 -0.63 21.21
N GLY A 210 -10.50 -0.98 21.63
CA GLY A 210 -10.10 -2.36 21.91
C GLY A 210 -9.84 -3.22 20.67
N ALA A 211 -9.95 -2.66 19.46
CA ALA A 211 -9.59 -3.37 18.23
C ALA A 211 -8.11 -3.73 18.20
N THR A 212 -7.77 -4.81 17.51
CA THR A 212 -6.41 -5.35 17.51
C THR A 212 -5.80 -5.41 16.13
N LEU A 213 -4.48 -5.29 16.07
CA LEU A 213 -3.65 -5.44 14.87
C LEU A 213 -2.43 -6.30 15.20
N PHE A 214 -2.20 -7.37 14.44
CA PHE A 214 -0.97 -8.16 14.55
C PHE A 214 0.08 -7.70 13.55
N LEU A 215 1.31 -7.53 14.02
CA LEU A 215 2.48 -7.19 13.20
C LEU A 215 3.52 -8.31 13.36
N PRO A 216 3.84 -9.10 12.31
CA PRO A 216 4.85 -10.17 12.39
C PRO A 216 6.26 -9.60 12.55
N ALA A 217 7.10 -10.35 13.26
CA ALA A 217 8.53 -10.05 13.43
C ALA A 217 9.30 -10.44 12.15
N ALA A 218 9.13 -9.64 11.10
CA ALA A 218 9.56 -9.95 9.73
C ALA A 218 11.09 -9.87 9.52
N GLY A 219 11.87 -9.35 10.48
CA GLY A 219 13.30 -9.13 10.24
C GLY A 219 13.55 -8.03 9.22
N TYR A 220 14.64 -8.14 8.46
CA TYR A 220 15.02 -7.22 7.39
C TYR A 220 16.02 -7.85 6.42
N TYR A 221 16.09 -7.32 5.19
CA TYR A 221 17.14 -7.65 4.22
C TYR A 221 18.26 -6.62 4.26
N PHE A 222 19.52 -7.11 4.21
CA PHE A 222 20.70 -6.30 3.95
C PHE A 222 21.60 -7.06 2.97
N GLY A 223 21.93 -6.46 1.83
CA GLY A 223 22.49 -7.17 0.69
C GLY A 223 21.56 -8.31 0.27
N THR A 224 22.10 -9.51 0.11
CA THR A 224 21.38 -10.72 -0.30
C THR A 224 20.87 -11.57 0.87
N GLN A 225 20.98 -11.08 2.11
CA GLN A 225 20.69 -11.85 3.32
C GLN A 225 19.53 -11.26 4.11
N ILE A 226 18.67 -12.15 4.63
CA ILE A 226 17.63 -11.79 5.59
C ILE A 226 18.14 -12.04 7.02
N TYR A 227 17.82 -11.11 7.94
CA TYR A 227 18.27 -11.12 9.31
C TYR A 227 17.11 -11.02 10.30
N SER A 228 17.27 -11.65 11.47
CA SER A 228 16.46 -11.44 12.67
C SER A 228 14.97 -11.74 12.53
N VAL A 229 14.54 -12.53 11.54
CA VAL A 229 13.15 -13.02 11.43
C VAL A 229 12.75 -13.72 12.73
N GLY A 230 11.55 -13.43 13.22
CA GLY A 230 11.02 -13.96 14.48
C GLY A 230 11.50 -13.26 15.75
N ASN A 231 12.37 -12.22 15.65
CA ASN A 231 12.90 -11.48 16.80
C ASN A 231 12.71 -9.96 16.71
N ILE A 232 12.73 -9.41 15.50
CA ILE A 232 12.65 -7.98 15.25
C ILE A 232 11.83 -7.73 13.97
N ALA A 233 11.23 -6.57 13.85
CA ALA A 233 10.67 -6.11 12.59
C ALA A 233 10.93 -4.63 12.37
N TYR A 234 11.07 -4.26 11.10
CA TYR A 234 11.18 -2.90 10.62
C TYR A 234 10.10 -2.68 9.56
N TYR A 235 9.39 -1.58 9.68
CA TYR A 235 8.31 -1.18 8.77
C TYR A 235 8.59 0.22 8.25
N TRP A 236 8.74 0.37 6.95
CA TRP A 236 8.94 1.67 6.34
C TRP A 236 7.77 2.62 6.58
N THR A 237 8.08 3.91 6.75
CA THR A 237 7.13 5.01 6.54
C THR A 237 7.45 5.71 5.22
N ARG A 238 6.53 6.54 4.72
CA ARG A 238 6.76 7.28 3.47
C ARG A 238 7.73 8.45 3.58
N ASP A 239 8.26 8.76 4.77
CA ASP A 239 9.00 9.98 5.08
C ASP A 239 10.51 9.82 4.93
N VAL A 240 11.14 10.80 4.26
CA VAL A 240 12.59 10.97 4.24
C VAL A 240 13.08 11.43 5.61
N TYR A 241 14.27 11.02 6.03
CA TYR A 241 14.96 11.66 7.14
C TYR A 241 15.64 12.95 6.67
N ALA A 242 14.99 14.10 6.86
CA ALA A 242 15.38 15.39 6.27
C ALA A 242 16.80 15.86 6.59
N THR A 243 17.40 15.41 7.70
CA THR A 243 18.78 15.79 8.08
C THR A 243 19.82 15.10 7.21
N ARG A 244 19.55 13.85 6.81
CA ARG A 244 20.41 13.00 5.97
C ARG A 244 19.54 12.23 5.00
N CYS A 245 19.32 12.77 3.81
CA CYS A 245 18.35 12.24 2.86
C CYS A 245 18.66 10.83 2.30
N TYR A 246 19.80 10.24 2.60
CA TYR A 246 20.08 8.83 2.32
C TYR A 246 19.47 7.89 3.35
N TYR A 247 18.88 8.42 4.42
CA TYR A 247 18.02 7.70 5.34
C TYR A 247 16.55 8.00 5.09
N ALA A 248 15.69 7.00 5.40
CA ALA A 248 14.25 7.14 5.48
C ALA A 248 13.75 6.75 6.87
N ARG A 249 12.52 7.14 7.18
CA ARG A 249 11.89 6.85 8.46
C ARG A 249 11.25 5.48 8.44
N TYR A 250 11.29 4.81 9.61
CA TYR A 250 10.61 3.56 9.88
C TYR A 250 10.12 3.51 11.32
N PHE A 251 9.19 2.61 11.62
CA PHE A 251 8.95 2.14 12.97
C PHE A 251 9.43 0.69 13.09
N TRP A 252 9.83 0.30 14.29
CA TRP A 252 10.37 -1.02 14.54
C TRP A 252 10.02 -1.51 15.94
N PHE A 253 10.11 -2.81 16.13
CA PHE A 253 9.98 -3.42 17.43
C PHE A 253 10.90 -4.64 17.58
N HIS A 254 11.15 -5.00 18.82
CA HIS A 254 12.01 -6.12 19.19
C HIS A 254 11.33 -7.00 20.26
N SER A 255 11.70 -8.29 20.32
CA SER A 255 11.19 -9.27 21.31
C SER A 255 11.44 -8.87 22.77
N SER A 256 12.39 -7.97 23.04
CA SER A 256 12.63 -7.40 24.37
C SER A 256 11.58 -6.38 24.84
N GLY A 257 10.58 -6.05 24.02
CA GLY A 257 9.54 -5.06 24.32
C GLY A 257 9.88 -3.63 23.91
N THR A 258 10.96 -3.42 23.17
CA THR A 258 11.27 -2.10 22.56
C THR A 258 10.41 -1.92 21.30
N TYR A 259 9.79 -0.75 21.16
CA TYR A 259 9.07 -0.31 19.96
C TYR A 259 9.17 1.22 19.87
N GLU A 260 9.59 1.73 18.72
CA GLU A 260 9.78 3.17 18.48
C GLU A 260 9.87 3.48 16.98
N THR A 261 9.86 4.77 16.63
CA THR A 261 10.23 5.25 15.29
C THR A 261 11.72 5.60 15.24
N ASN A 262 12.35 5.35 14.08
CA ASN A 262 13.76 5.67 13.87
C ASN A 262 14.02 5.96 12.37
N TYR A 263 15.28 5.88 11.92
CA TYR A 263 15.67 6.04 10.52
C TYR A 263 16.78 5.05 10.14
N GLY A 264 16.82 4.65 8.88
CA GLY A 264 17.83 3.71 8.34
C GLY A 264 18.13 3.95 6.88
N ASP A 265 19.14 3.25 6.40
CA ASP A 265 19.58 3.30 5.01
C ASP A 265 18.46 2.89 4.06
N ARG A 266 18.20 3.72 3.04
CA ARG A 266 17.09 3.55 2.10
C ARG A 266 17.20 2.29 1.24
N ASN A 267 18.42 1.77 1.03
CA ASN A 267 18.67 0.54 0.27
C ASN A 267 18.30 -0.74 1.04
N THR A 268 18.10 -0.66 2.37
CA THR A 268 17.76 -1.83 3.20
C THR A 268 16.33 -2.30 2.91
N GLY A 269 16.11 -3.61 2.87
CA GLY A 269 14.80 -4.19 2.63
C GLY A 269 13.99 -4.30 3.92
N TYR A 270 12.93 -3.50 4.06
CA TYR A 270 11.94 -3.58 5.15
C TYR A 270 10.55 -3.88 4.61
N THR A 271 9.69 -4.38 5.48
CA THR A 271 8.29 -4.64 5.13
C THR A 271 7.44 -3.36 5.13
N VAL A 272 6.28 -3.43 4.52
CA VAL A 272 5.31 -2.34 4.45
C VAL A 272 3.97 -2.81 5.01
N ARG A 273 3.45 -2.11 6.02
CA ARG A 273 2.07 -2.24 6.50
C ARG A 273 1.29 -1.03 5.99
N PRO A 274 0.39 -1.22 5.00
CA PRO A 274 -0.36 -0.12 4.41
C PRO A 274 -1.36 0.54 5.36
N VAL A 275 -1.69 1.78 5.04
CA VAL A 275 -2.78 2.56 5.65
C VAL A 275 -3.63 3.18 4.57
N ARG A 276 -4.88 3.52 4.93
CA ARG A 276 -5.78 4.33 4.12
C ARG A 276 -6.51 5.36 4.98
N ALA A 277 -7.02 6.43 4.38
CA ALA A 277 -7.95 7.35 5.04
C ALA A 277 -9.34 6.72 5.16
N GLN A 278 -10.12 7.17 6.16
CA GLN A 278 -11.55 6.84 6.24
C GLN A 278 -12.31 7.50 5.11
#